data_af5de84b2e98feb436e035d95f0e5b12
#
_entry.id   af5de84b2e98feb436e035d95f0e5b12
#
_cell.length_a   1.000
_cell.length_b   1.000
_cell.length_c   1.000
_cell.angle_alpha   90.00
_cell.angle_beta   90.00
_cell.angle_gamma   90.00
#
_symmetry.space_group_name_H-M   'P 1'
#
loop_
_entity.id
_entity.type
_entity.pdbx_description
1 polymer ?
#
loop_
_entity_poly.entity_id
_entity_poly.type
_entity_poly.pdbx_seq_one_letter_code
_entity_poly.pdbx_strand_id
1 'polypeptide(L)'
;MGRVLSTLIRLVWQPTTRALRGWALASVIANAVIISTGAAVRLSSSGLGCPDWPKCTQTSAVAAHSAGQTTLNTAIEFGNRLLNFPLVAIAGLTFIACLRYYQRTGRDRKDLVWLSAVLPLGVVAQAVVGGIVVLTKLNPALVAAHFLLSTAIILTSAVVLHSRARVLDEARLDAMGAGAPAPPPARTDLRVLAGLLTAVTAVMLAAGTVVTGTGPLAGTTIDSHGHRTTVPRFHFTLQAVTQLHADIGWFIGALAVAAVIGLRYAGGSPRTVRLGWIVLGGLALQGVIGYVQYFNHLPAGLVWVHVSSSVVLWIFVLQLFLSTGTGVPRSAGPAVGGGQETSEQNDGVETRPAERTPGDSRTAQPPVKTTIS
;
A
#
# COMPACT_ATOMS: atom_id res chain seq x y z
N MET A 1 -0.37 -28.06 -19.89
CA MET A 1 -1.35 -26.96 -19.83
C MET A 1 -2.46 -27.22 -18.80
N GLY A 2 -3.09 -28.38 -18.72
CA GLY A 2 -4.21 -28.65 -17.80
C GLY A 2 -3.89 -28.51 -16.30
N ARG A 3 -2.71 -28.94 -15.81
CA ARG A 3 -2.34 -28.83 -14.39
C ARG A 3 -2.15 -27.39 -13.92
N VAL A 4 -1.57 -26.53 -14.75
CA VAL A 4 -1.38 -25.10 -14.40
C VAL A 4 -2.72 -24.40 -14.32
N LEU A 5 -3.61 -24.62 -15.29
CA LEU A 5 -4.95 -24.03 -15.30
C LEU A 5 -5.79 -24.50 -14.10
N SER A 6 -5.77 -25.79 -13.77
CA SER A 6 -6.49 -26.31 -12.60
C SER A 6 -5.95 -25.75 -11.27
N THR A 7 -4.65 -25.51 -11.18
CA THR A 7 -4.04 -24.89 -10.00
C THR A 7 -4.46 -23.41 -9.87
N LEU A 8 -4.42 -22.64 -10.96
CA LEU A 8 -4.89 -21.24 -10.98
C LEU A 8 -6.37 -21.13 -10.60
N ILE A 9 -7.21 -22.02 -11.16
CA ILE A 9 -8.65 -22.07 -10.82
C ILE A 9 -8.82 -22.33 -9.31
N ARG A 10 -8.09 -23.28 -8.73
CA ARG A 10 -8.15 -23.52 -7.29
C ARG A 10 -7.72 -22.32 -6.46
N LEU A 11 -6.63 -21.63 -6.85
CA LEU A 11 -6.12 -20.45 -6.12
C LEU A 11 -7.12 -19.28 -6.09
N VAL A 12 -8.03 -19.22 -7.06
CA VAL A 12 -9.07 -18.19 -7.14
C VAL A 12 -10.40 -18.66 -6.56
N TRP A 13 -10.82 -19.90 -6.88
CA TRP A 13 -12.15 -20.41 -6.50
C TRP A 13 -12.20 -20.96 -5.07
N GLN A 14 -11.07 -21.46 -4.58
CA GLN A 14 -10.90 -21.99 -3.22
C GLN A 14 -9.66 -21.36 -2.54
N PRO A 15 -9.63 -20.02 -2.42
CA PRO A 15 -8.44 -19.34 -1.97
C PRO A 15 -8.11 -19.68 -0.51
N THR A 16 -6.84 -19.98 -0.27
CA THR A 16 -6.23 -20.02 1.06
C THR A 16 -5.71 -18.63 1.43
N THR A 17 -5.41 -18.38 2.71
CA THR A 17 -4.77 -17.15 3.16
C THR A 17 -3.47 -16.86 2.42
N ARG A 18 -2.66 -17.93 2.17
CA ARG A 18 -1.44 -17.85 1.36
C ARG A 18 -1.72 -17.43 -0.09
N ALA A 19 -2.78 -17.96 -0.70
CA ALA A 19 -3.18 -17.57 -2.06
C ALA A 19 -3.62 -16.11 -2.12
N LEU A 20 -4.41 -15.64 -1.14
CA LEU A 20 -4.81 -14.22 -1.05
C LEU A 20 -3.60 -13.30 -0.93
N ARG A 21 -2.62 -13.67 -0.08
CA ARG A 21 -1.36 -12.93 0.05
C ARG A 21 -0.60 -12.88 -1.27
N GLY A 22 -0.57 -13.99 -2.02
CA GLY A 22 0.07 -14.06 -3.34
C GLY A 22 -0.62 -13.16 -4.37
N TRP A 23 -1.96 -13.20 -4.48
CA TRP A 23 -2.73 -12.35 -5.38
C TRP A 23 -2.60 -10.86 -5.04
N ALA A 24 -2.63 -10.51 -3.74
CA ALA A 24 -2.43 -9.15 -3.29
C ALA A 24 -1.00 -8.65 -3.59
N LEU A 25 0.02 -9.49 -3.42
CA LEU A 25 1.40 -9.15 -3.80
C LEU A 25 1.53 -8.95 -5.32
N ALA A 26 0.92 -9.82 -6.11
CA ALA A 26 0.89 -9.67 -7.58
C ALA A 26 0.25 -8.34 -7.98
N SER A 27 -0.83 -7.92 -7.29
CA SER A 27 -1.45 -6.61 -7.51
C SER A 27 -0.54 -5.44 -7.15
N VAL A 28 0.21 -5.52 -6.05
CA VAL A 28 1.21 -4.48 -5.68
C VAL A 28 2.27 -4.37 -6.78
N ILE A 29 2.84 -5.50 -7.22
CA ILE A 29 3.89 -5.51 -8.24
C ILE A 29 3.35 -4.97 -9.57
N ALA A 30 2.19 -5.45 -10.03
CA ALA A 30 1.58 -5.03 -11.30
C ALA A 30 1.30 -3.52 -11.31
N ASN A 31 0.77 -2.96 -10.21
CA ASN A 31 0.54 -1.52 -10.10
C ASN A 31 1.85 -0.71 -10.05
N ALA A 32 2.87 -1.17 -9.34
CA ALA A 32 4.17 -0.50 -9.33
C ALA A 32 4.82 -0.50 -10.72
N VAL A 33 4.73 -1.62 -11.45
CA VAL A 33 5.27 -1.75 -12.82
C VAL A 33 4.55 -0.80 -13.78
N ILE A 34 3.20 -0.78 -13.79
CA ILE A 34 2.46 0.08 -14.74
C ILE A 34 2.69 1.57 -14.44
N ILE A 35 2.86 1.97 -13.17
CA ILE A 35 3.22 3.35 -12.83
C ILE A 35 4.61 3.70 -13.35
N SER A 36 5.59 2.81 -13.18
CA SER A 36 6.96 3.02 -13.63
C SER A 36 7.07 3.07 -15.17
N THR A 37 6.35 2.18 -15.89
CA THR A 37 6.32 2.20 -17.36
C THR A 37 5.56 3.40 -17.90
N GLY A 38 4.48 3.84 -17.23
CA GLY A 38 3.78 5.09 -17.54
C GLY A 38 4.66 6.32 -17.38
N ALA A 39 5.53 6.35 -16.36
CA ALA A 39 6.55 7.40 -16.23
C ALA A 39 7.56 7.37 -17.40
N ALA A 40 7.98 6.18 -17.85
CA ALA A 40 8.84 6.04 -19.03
C ALA A 40 8.18 6.59 -20.30
N VAL A 41 6.89 6.31 -20.54
CA VAL A 41 6.11 6.87 -21.67
C VAL A 41 6.17 8.40 -21.66
N ARG A 42 6.00 9.03 -20.51
CA ARG A 42 6.05 10.49 -20.38
C ARG A 42 7.45 11.04 -20.66
N LEU A 43 8.46 10.46 -20.02
CA LEU A 43 9.84 10.94 -20.06
C LEU A 43 10.52 10.73 -21.43
N SER A 44 10.07 9.72 -22.19
CA SER A 44 10.50 9.49 -23.58
C SER A 44 9.76 10.35 -24.59
N SER A 45 8.87 11.29 -24.14
CA SER A 45 7.98 12.07 -25.00
C SER A 45 7.07 11.21 -25.89
N SER A 46 6.71 10.00 -25.42
CA SER A 46 5.85 9.06 -26.14
C SER A 46 4.37 9.18 -25.77
N GLY A 47 4.00 10.08 -24.84
CA GLY A 47 2.65 10.16 -24.27
C GLY A 47 1.54 10.59 -25.25
N LEU A 48 1.90 10.96 -26.49
CA LEU A 48 0.98 11.20 -27.60
C LEU A 48 1.38 10.42 -28.85
N GLY A 49 2.09 9.29 -28.69
CA GLY A 49 2.37 8.32 -29.75
C GLY A 49 1.09 7.68 -30.33
N CYS A 50 0.04 7.63 -29.52
CA CYS A 50 -1.34 7.32 -29.86
C CYS A 50 -2.21 8.55 -29.54
N PRO A 51 -2.44 9.48 -30.47
CA PRO A 51 -3.04 10.78 -30.19
C PRO A 51 -4.54 10.74 -29.87
N ASP A 52 -5.20 9.59 -30.05
CA ASP A 52 -6.62 9.40 -29.82
C ASP A 52 -6.91 8.37 -28.71
N TRP A 53 -8.15 8.36 -28.24
CA TRP A 53 -8.67 7.42 -27.27
C TRP A 53 -10.17 7.18 -27.50
N PRO A 54 -10.64 5.92 -27.41
CA PRO A 54 -9.97 4.68 -26.99
C PRO A 54 -9.05 4.04 -28.08
N LYS A 55 -9.15 4.47 -29.31
CA LYS A 55 -8.29 4.00 -30.41
C LYS A 55 -6.89 4.64 -30.32
N CYS A 56 -5.92 4.09 -31.05
CA CYS A 56 -4.59 4.72 -31.15
C CYS A 56 -4.63 5.90 -32.13
N THR A 57 -5.37 5.75 -33.25
CA THR A 57 -5.68 6.83 -34.19
C THR A 57 -7.17 6.80 -34.50
N GLN A 58 -7.69 7.82 -35.20
CA GLN A 58 -9.11 7.87 -35.58
C GLN A 58 -9.57 6.63 -36.37
N THR A 59 -8.65 6.04 -37.14
CA THR A 59 -8.94 4.91 -38.04
C THR A 59 -8.46 3.55 -37.51
N SER A 60 -7.55 3.51 -36.52
CA SER A 60 -6.93 2.27 -36.05
C SER A 60 -6.96 2.13 -34.52
N ALA A 61 -7.37 0.94 -34.03
CA ALA A 61 -7.29 0.58 -32.63
C ALA A 61 -5.90 0.06 -32.21
N VAL A 62 -5.06 -0.35 -33.17
CA VAL A 62 -3.69 -0.80 -32.95
C VAL A 62 -2.70 0.28 -33.31
N ALA A 63 -1.43 0.09 -32.89
CA ALA A 63 -0.35 1.01 -33.24
C ALA A 63 -0.29 1.23 -34.74
N ALA A 64 -0.55 2.45 -35.18
CA ALA A 64 -0.50 2.85 -36.58
C ALA A 64 0.37 4.11 -36.71
N HIS A 65 1.01 4.28 -37.86
CA HIS A 65 1.81 5.47 -38.11
C HIS A 65 0.93 6.71 -38.03
N SER A 66 1.24 7.64 -37.14
CA SER A 66 0.60 8.96 -37.08
C SER A 66 1.60 10.03 -37.51
N ALA A 67 1.12 11.03 -38.24
CA ALA A 67 1.96 12.09 -38.76
C ALA A 67 2.79 12.75 -37.64
N GLY A 68 4.10 12.85 -37.83
CA GLY A 68 5.02 13.50 -36.90
C GLY A 68 5.46 12.65 -35.69
N GLN A 69 4.92 11.45 -35.47
CA GLN A 69 5.35 10.54 -34.40
C GLN A 69 6.35 9.50 -34.94
N THR A 70 7.37 9.16 -34.13
CA THR A 70 8.26 8.07 -34.47
C THR A 70 7.61 6.73 -34.19
N THR A 71 7.94 5.71 -34.95
CA THR A 71 7.47 4.33 -34.69
C THR A 71 7.79 3.88 -33.26
N LEU A 72 8.93 4.31 -32.74
CA LEU A 72 9.34 4.01 -31.37
C LEU A 72 8.40 4.63 -30.34
N ASN A 73 8.04 5.91 -30.48
CA ASN A 73 7.12 6.58 -29.53
C ASN A 73 5.73 5.92 -29.54
N THR A 74 5.22 5.60 -30.72
CA THR A 74 3.96 4.86 -30.86
C THR A 74 4.04 3.47 -30.21
N ALA A 75 5.15 2.75 -30.43
CA ALA A 75 5.35 1.41 -29.83
C ALA A 75 5.47 1.47 -28.30
N ILE A 76 6.15 2.48 -27.74
CA ILE A 76 6.29 2.67 -26.29
C ILE A 76 4.90 2.94 -25.65
N GLU A 77 4.14 3.88 -26.21
CA GLU A 77 2.82 4.19 -25.66
C GLU A 77 1.84 3.03 -25.83
N PHE A 78 1.75 2.45 -27.02
CA PHE A 78 0.87 1.34 -27.28
C PHE A 78 1.23 0.11 -26.44
N GLY A 79 2.51 -0.18 -26.30
CA GLY A 79 3.01 -1.23 -25.41
C GLY A 79 2.58 -1.02 -23.96
N ASN A 80 2.66 0.22 -23.45
CA ASN A 80 2.16 0.55 -22.12
C ASN A 80 0.62 0.37 -22.01
N ARG A 81 -0.15 0.68 -23.05
CA ARG A 81 -1.59 0.40 -23.08
C ARG A 81 -1.88 -1.12 -23.04
N LEU A 82 -1.05 -1.96 -23.68
CA LEU A 82 -1.20 -3.41 -23.64
C LEU A 82 -0.96 -3.99 -22.24
N LEU A 83 -0.12 -3.38 -21.41
CA LEU A 83 0.10 -3.80 -20.02
C LEU A 83 -1.16 -3.67 -19.14
N ASN A 84 -2.18 -2.94 -19.59
CA ASN A 84 -3.45 -2.90 -18.88
C ASN A 84 -4.19 -4.27 -18.91
N PHE A 85 -4.01 -5.12 -19.93
CA PHE A 85 -4.65 -6.43 -19.98
C PHE A 85 -4.22 -7.35 -18.83
N PRO A 86 -2.92 -7.63 -18.63
CA PRO A 86 -2.50 -8.41 -17.47
C PRO A 86 -2.84 -7.72 -16.14
N LEU A 87 -2.81 -6.38 -16.06
CA LEU A 87 -3.20 -5.64 -14.87
C LEU A 87 -4.68 -5.87 -14.52
N VAL A 88 -5.60 -5.74 -15.50
CA VAL A 88 -7.04 -6.02 -15.33
C VAL A 88 -7.26 -7.47 -14.90
N ALA A 89 -6.56 -8.43 -15.53
CA ALA A 89 -6.66 -9.83 -15.17
C ALA A 89 -6.25 -10.07 -13.70
N ILE A 90 -5.10 -9.54 -13.27
CA ILE A 90 -4.62 -9.65 -11.89
C ILE A 90 -5.60 -8.98 -10.92
N ALA A 91 -6.07 -7.77 -11.22
CA ALA A 91 -7.03 -7.04 -10.39
C ALA A 91 -8.36 -7.80 -10.25
N GLY A 92 -8.91 -8.31 -11.35
CA GLY A 92 -10.15 -9.09 -11.36
C GLY A 92 -10.02 -10.42 -10.60
N LEU A 93 -8.92 -11.16 -10.81
CA LEU A 93 -8.66 -12.42 -10.12
C LEU A 93 -8.45 -12.20 -8.62
N THR A 94 -7.76 -11.11 -8.23
CA THR A 94 -7.59 -10.72 -6.83
C THR A 94 -8.94 -10.42 -6.17
N PHE A 95 -9.79 -9.65 -6.84
CA PHE A 95 -11.13 -9.34 -6.34
C PHE A 95 -11.99 -10.61 -6.19
N ILE A 96 -12.01 -11.47 -7.20
CA ILE A 96 -12.77 -12.74 -7.16
C ILE A 96 -12.26 -13.64 -6.02
N ALA A 97 -10.93 -13.74 -5.84
CA ALA A 97 -10.35 -14.53 -4.76
C ALA A 97 -10.76 -13.98 -3.38
N CYS A 98 -10.71 -12.66 -3.16
CA CYS A 98 -11.16 -12.03 -1.92
C CYS A 98 -12.65 -12.23 -1.68
N LEU A 99 -13.48 -12.08 -2.71
CA LEU A 99 -14.93 -12.31 -2.62
C LEU A 99 -15.25 -13.77 -2.28
N ARG A 100 -14.57 -14.74 -2.91
CA ARG A 100 -14.71 -16.17 -2.62
C ARG A 100 -14.27 -16.52 -1.21
N TYR A 101 -13.16 -15.95 -0.76
CA TYR A 101 -12.73 -16.13 0.62
C TYR A 101 -13.77 -15.61 1.62
N TYR A 102 -14.25 -14.40 1.42
CA TYR A 102 -15.31 -13.79 2.23
C TYR A 102 -16.59 -14.64 2.29
N GLN A 103 -17.05 -15.17 1.14
CA GLN A 103 -18.24 -16.03 1.09
C GLN A 103 -18.06 -17.36 1.85
N ARG A 104 -16.83 -17.88 1.91
CA ARG A 104 -16.51 -19.18 2.54
C ARG A 104 -16.19 -19.08 4.03
N THR A 105 -15.79 -17.91 4.52
CA THR A 105 -15.43 -17.68 5.92
C THR A 105 -16.53 -17.04 6.76
N GLY A 106 -17.80 -17.27 6.42
CA GLY A 106 -18.92 -16.74 7.20
C GLY A 106 -19.13 -15.24 7.06
N ARG A 107 -18.57 -14.63 6.02
CA ARG A 107 -18.70 -13.19 5.73
C ARG A 107 -18.01 -12.25 6.73
N ASP A 108 -16.95 -12.69 7.42
CA ASP A 108 -16.28 -11.89 8.46
C ASP A 108 -15.31 -10.84 7.95
N ARG A 109 -14.86 -10.91 6.70
CA ARG A 109 -13.75 -10.11 6.16
C ARG A 109 -14.19 -9.20 5.01
N LYS A 110 -15.17 -8.35 5.24
CA LYS A 110 -15.66 -7.33 4.27
C LYS A 110 -14.54 -6.38 3.83
N ASP A 111 -13.58 -6.09 4.72
CA ASP A 111 -12.43 -5.24 4.44
C ASP A 111 -11.62 -5.72 3.23
N LEU A 112 -11.40 -7.05 3.08
CA LEU A 112 -10.70 -7.60 1.93
C LEU A 112 -11.46 -7.40 0.62
N VAL A 113 -12.79 -7.52 0.66
CA VAL A 113 -13.63 -7.32 -0.52
C VAL A 113 -13.58 -5.87 -0.99
N TRP A 114 -13.76 -4.90 -0.07
CA TRP A 114 -13.72 -3.48 -0.42
C TRP A 114 -12.33 -3.04 -0.91
N LEU A 115 -11.26 -3.44 -0.23
CA LEU A 115 -9.90 -3.13 -0.67
C LEU A 115 -9.59 -3.72 -2.04
N SER A 116 -10.01 -4.97 -2.30
CA SER A 116 -9.79 -5.60 -3.60
C SER A 116 -10.70 -5.06 -4.70
N ALA A 117 -11.89 -4.55 -4.39
CA ALA A 117 -12.79 -3.92 -5.37
C ALA A 117 -12.20 -2.61 -5.93
N VAL A 118 -11.42 -1.88 -5.13
CA VAL A 118 -10.69 -0.67 -5.60
C VAL A 118 -9.77 -1.00 -6.78
N LEU A 119 -9.23 -2.21 -6.88
CA LEU A 119 -8.27 -2.57 -7.93
C LEU A 119 -8.92 -2.57 -9.32
N PRO A 120 -9.94 -3.39 -9.64
CA PRO A 120 -10.56 -3.38 -10.96
C PRO A 120 -11.30 -2.05 -11.25
N LEU A 121 -11.98 -1.46 -10.25
CA LEU A 121 -12.62 -0.15 -10.41
C LEU A 121 -11.60 0.95 -10.69
N GLY A 122 -10.46 0.88 -10.00
CA GLY A 122 -9.34 1.79 -10.21
C GLY A 122 -8.77 1.68 -11.61
N VAL A 123 -8.62 0.47 -12.17
CA VAL A 123 -8.14 0.30 -13.56
C VAL A 123 -9.12 0.92 -14.55
N VAL A 124 -10.43 0.75 -14.36
CA VAL A 124 -11.44 1.42 -15.20
C VAL A 124 -11.34 2.94 -15.09
N ALA A 125 -11.26 3.47 -13.87
CA ALA A 125 -11.09 4.91 -13.65
C ALA A 125 -9.79 5.43 -14.30
N GLN A 126 -8.69 4.67 -14.22
CA GLN A 126 -7.42 5.01 -14.87
C GLN A 126 -7.50 5.02 -16.39
N ALA A 127 -8.25 4.10 -17.00
CA ALA A 127 -8.47 4.10 -18.44
C ALA A 127 -9.19 5.39 -18.87
N VAL A 128 -10.23 5.79 -18.14
CA VAL A 128 -10.98 7.02 -18.42
C VAL A 128 -10.11 8.27 -18.22
N VAL A 129 -9.46 8.40 -17.06
CA VAL A 129 -8.59 9.57 -16.77
C VAL A 129 -7.41 9.60 -17.74
N GLY A 130 -6.81 8.45 -18.07
CA GLY A 130 -5.73 8.36 -19.06
C GLY A 130 -6.19 8.78 -20.46
N GLY A 131 -7.40 8.40 -20.85
CA GLY A 131 -8.03 8.87 -22.10
C GLY A 131 -8.19 10.39 -22.12
N ILE A 132 -8.70 10.99 -21.03
CA ILE A 132 -8.83 12.43 -20.89
C ILE A 132 -7.45 13.11 -20.96
N VAL A 133 -6.42 12.54 -20.34
CA VAL A 133 -5.03 13.04 -20.41
C VAL A 133 -4.55 13.13 -21.87
N VAL A 134 -4.81 12.11 -22.69
CA VAL A 134 -4.45 12.12 -24.12
C VAL A 134 -5.24 13.17 -24.88
N LEU A 135 -6.57 13.19 -24.71
CA LEU A 135 -7.47 14.14 -25.42
C LEU A 135 -7.20 15.61 -25.06
N THR A 136 -6.69 15.86 -23.84
CA THR A 136 -6.30 17.21 -23.38
C THR A 136 -4.83 17.54 -23.62
N LYS A 137 -4.17 16.78 -24.51
CA LYS A 137 -2.76 17.01 -24.91
C LYS A 137 -1.81 17.07 -23.72
N LEU A 138 -1.95 16.10 -22.79
CA LEU A 138 -1.13 15.96 -21.59
C LEU A 138 -1.22 17.15 -20.62
N ASN A 139 -2.42 17.70 -20.41
CA ASN A 139 -2.62 18.74 -19.40
C ASN A 139 -1.95 18.36 -18.08
N PRO A 140 -1.06 19.20 -17.48
CA PRO A 140 -0.23 18.80 -16.34
C PRO A 140 -1.02 18.45 -15.08
N ALA A 141 -2.17 19.11 -14.85
CA ALA A 141 -3.03 18.81 -13.72
C ALA A 141 -3.69 17.41 -13.85
N LEU A 142 -4.12 17.06 -15.07
CA LEU A 142 -4.70 15.74 -15.34
C LEU A 142 -3.66 14.63 -15.31
N VAL A 143 -2.44 14.89 -15.78
CA VAL A 143 -1.31 13.95 -15.64
C VAL A 143 -0.97 13.73 -14.15
N ALA A 144 -0.95 14.82 -13.35
CA ALA A 144 -0.75 14.72 -11.90
C ALA A 144 -1.87 13.91 -11.23
N ALA A 145 -3.14 14.18 -11.56
CA ALA A 145 -4.28 13.44 -11.03
C ALA A 145 -4.21 11.95 -11.41
N HIS A 146 -3.83 11.62 -12.66
CA HIS A 146 -3.66 10.25 -13.13
C HIS A 146 -2.57 9.50 -12.33
N PHE A 147 -1.42 10.14 -12.09
CA PHE A 147 -0.35 9.56 -11.28
C PHE A 147 -0.77 9.38 -9.81
N LEU A 148 -1.42 10.39 -9.20
CA LEU A 148 -1.85 10.34 -7.80
C LEU A 148 -2.97 9.33 -7.57
N LEU A 149 -3.92 9.20 -8.52
CA LEU A 149 -4.93 8.14 -8.46
C LEU A 149 -4.28 6.75 -8.47
N SER A 150 -3.25 6.54 -9.30
CA SER A 150 -2.49 5.28 -9.33
C SER A 150 -1.77 5.01 -8.01
N THR A 151 -1.03 6.00 -7.49
CA THR A 151 -0.14 5.80 -6.33
C THR A 151 -0.88 5.90 -5.00
N ALA A 152 -1.64 6.98 -4.78
CA ALA A 152 -2.25 7.26 -3.48
C ALA A 152 -3.52 6.43 -3.22
N ILE A 153 -4.24 5.98 -4.26
CA ILE A 153 -5.48 5.22 -4.10
C ILE A 153 -5.26 3.75 -4.46
N ILE A 154 -4.93 3.43 -5.71
CA ILE A 154 -4.94 2.04 -6.19
C ILE A 154 -3.79 1.24 -5.59
N LEU A 155 -2.55 1.74 -5.68
CA LEU A 155 -1.37 1.08 -5.12
C LEU A 155 -1.47 0.98 -3.59
N THR A 156 -1.96 2.05 -2.91
CA THR A 156 -2.19 2.01 -1.46
C THR A 156 -3.18 0.93 -1.09
N SER A 157 -4.32 0.80 -1.79
CA SER A 157 -5.28 -0.30 -1.57
C SER A 157 -4.66 -1.67 -1.75
N ALA A 158 -3.81 -1.88 -2.77
CA ALA A 158 -3.09 -3.13 -2.99
C ALA A 158 -2.12 -3.44 -1.84
N VAL A 159 -1.37 -2.44 -1.35
CA VAL A 159 -0.44 -2.59 -0.21
C VAL A 159 -1.18 -2.91 1.08
N VAL A 160 -2.29 -2.22 1.37
CA VAL A 160 -3.12 -2.48 2.55
C VAL A 160 -3.72 -3.89 2.46
N LEU A 161 -4.26 -4.28 1.30
CA LEU A 161 -4.78 -5.63 1.05
C LEU A 161 -3.71 -6.70 1.29
N HIS A 162 -2.51 -6.51 0.74
CA HIS A 162 -1.38 -7.43 0.95
C HIS A 162 -1.00 -7.53 2.43
N SER A 163 -0.97 -6.41 3.16
CA SER A 163 -0.69 -6.40 4.60
C SER A 163 -1.75 -7.16 5.39
N ARG A 164 -3.04 -6.97 5.06
CA ARG A 164 -4.16 -7.70 5.69
C ARG A 164 -4.10 -9.20 5.41
N ALA A 165 -3.89 -9.58 4.15
CA ALA A 165 -3.76 -11.00 3.75
C ALA A 165 -2.55 -11.68 4.41
N ARG A 166 -1.44 -10.95 4.58
CA ARG A 166 -0.26 -11.43 5.29
C ARG A 166 -0.54 -11.70 6.76
N VAL A 167 -1.19 -10.76 7.47
CA VAL A 167 -1.54 -10.93 8.89
C VAL A 167 -2.47 -12.12 9.10
N LEU A 168 -3.42 -12.34 8.16
CA LEU A 168 -4.29 -13.52 8.20
C LEU A 168 -3.53 -14.83 8.00
N ASP A 169 -2.56 -14.84 7.08
CA ASP A 169 -1.73 -16.02 6.81
C ASP A 169 -0.81 -16.33 7.99
N GLU A 170 -0.21 -15.31 8.61
CA GLU A 170 0.59 -15.44 9.84
C GLU A 170 -0.25 -15.94 11.02
N ALA A 171 -1.45 -15.40 11.24
CA ALA A 171 -2.35 -15.87 12.31
C ALA A 171 -2.81 -17.32 12.11
N ARG A 172 -3.01 -17.75 10.86
CA ARG A 172 -3.31 -19.16 10.57
C ARG A 172 -2.13 -20.07 10.89
N LEU A 173 -0.90 -19.66 10.54
CA LEU A 173 0.30 -20.43 10.85
C LEU A 173 0.54 -20.54 12.35
N ASP A 174 0.31 -19.46 13.10
CA ASP A 174 0.37 -19.44 14.57
C ASP A 174 -0.64 -20.43 15.19
N ALA A 175 -1.89 -20.40 14.72
CA ALA A 175 -2.94 -21.32 15.17
C ALA A 175 -2.63 -22.80 14.87
N MET A 176 -1.77 -23.10 13.89
CA MET A 176 -1.30 -24.46 13.59
C MET A 176 0.02 -24.82 14.33
N GLY A 177 0.52 -23.96 15.21
CA GLY A 177 1.79 -24.14 15.91
C GLY A 177 3.03 -24.01 15.00
N ALA A 178 2.86 -23.53 13.76
CA ALA A 178 3.93 -23.39 12.78
C ALA A 178 4.41 -21.93 12.60
N GLY A 179 3.87 -20.99 13.37
CA GLY A 179 4.16 -19.56 13.32
C GLY A 179 4.63 -18.98 14.65
N ALA A 180 5.15 -17.76 14.61
CA ALA A 180 5.43 -16.98 15.80
C ALA A 180 4.21 -16.11 16.17
N PRO A 181 3.93 -15.89 17.48
CA PRO A 181 2.84 -15.04 17.90
C PRO A 181 3.01 -13.62 17.34
N ALA A 182 1.87 -13.00 17.02
CA ALA A 182 1.88 -11.64 16.50
C ALA A 182 2.52 -10.67 17.50
N PRO A 183 3.47 -9.82 17.07
CA PRO A 183 4.07 -8.84 17.98
C PRO A 183 3.02 -7.88 18.51
N PRO A 184 3.19 -7.35 19.73
CA PRO A 184 2.31 -6.31 20.26
C PRO A 184 2.34 -5.06 19.35
N PRO A 185 1.26 -4.25 19.37
CA PRO A 185 1.24 -3.00 18.64
C PRO A 185 2.34 -2.06 19.16
N ALA A 186 2.87 -1.23 18.27
CA ALA A 186 3.76 -0.16 18.68
C ALA A 186 3.00 0.86 19.54
N ARG A 187 3.72 1.63 20.37
CA ARG A 187 3.16 2.72 21.14
C ARG A 187 2.42 3.72 20.24
N THR A 188 1.38 4.35 20.77
CA THR A 188 0.53 5.26 20.01
C THR A 188 1.30 6.43 19.40
N ASP A 189 2.28 7.00 20.14
CA ASP A 189 3.13 8.09 19.67
C ASP A 189 3.95 7.67 18.42
N LEU A 190 4.52 6.46 18.41
CA LEU A 190 5.25 5.92 17.26
C LEU A 190 4.33 5.67 16.06
N ARG A 191 3.10 5.25 16.32
CA ARG A 191 2.10 5.10 15.26
C ARG A 191 1.69 6.44 14.66
N VAL A 192 1.50 7.48 15.50
CA VAL A 192 1.21 8.84 15.05
C VAL A 192 2.37 9.37 14.21
N LEU A 193 3.61 9.18 14.67
CA LEU A 193 4.81 9.59 13.94
C LEU A 193 4.93 8.92 12.58
N ALA A 194 4.69 7.58 12.51
CA ALA A 194 4.65 6.85 11.25
C ALA A 194 3.50 7.30 10.34
N GLY A 195 2.35 7.66 10.91
CA GLY A 195 1.22 8.25 10.19
C GLY A 195 1.55 9.61 9.60
N LEU A 196 2.20 10.49 10.38
CA LEU A 196 2.67 11.79 9.92
C LEU A 196 3.69 11.65 8.80
N LEU A 197 4.69 10.76 8.96
CA LEU A 197 5.65 10.44 7.91
C LEU A 197 4.95 10.00 6.61
N THR A 198 3.92 9.15 6.72
CA THR A 198 3.13 8.69 5.56
C THR A 198 2.37 9.84 4.91
N ALA A 199 1.70 10.69 5.69
CA ALA A 199 0.94 11.83 5.18
C ALA A 199 1.84 12.84 4.46
N VAL A 200 2.98 13.20 5.06
CA VAL A 200 3.94 14.14 4.44
C VAL A 200 4.58 13.52 3.19
N THR A 201 4.82 12.19 3.17
CA THR A 201 5.28 11.51 1.95
C THR A 201 4.23 11.57 0.83
N ALA A 202 2.92 11.49 1.14
CA ALA A 202 1.87 11.69 0.14
C ALA A 202 1.88 13.12 -0.43
N VAL A 203 2.09 14.13 0.42
CA VAL A 203 2.27 15.53 -0.01
C VAL A 203 3.51 15.67 -0.89
N MET A 204 4.61 14.97 -0.55
CA MET A 204 5.85 14.93 -1.35
C MET A 204 5.61 14.36 -2.75
N LEU A 205 4.83 13.27 -2.86
CA LEU A 205 4.45 12.71 -4.17
C LEU A 205 3.65 13.73 -5.00
N ALA A 206 2.72 14.45 -4.38
CA ALA A 206 1.96 15.51 -5.05
C ALA A 206 2.88 16.67 -5.49
N ALA A 207 3.78 17.14 -4.63
CA ALA A 207 4.77 18.15 -4.96
C ALA A 207 5.67 17.70 -6.13
N GLY A 208 6.09 16.43 -6.17
CA GLY A 208 6.84 15.85 -7.28
C GLY A 208 6.10 15.89 -8.62
N THR A 209 4.77 15.75 -8.62
CA THR A 209 3.97 15.92 -9.85
C THR A 209 3.97 17.35 -10.34
N VAL A 210 3.99 18.35 -9.43
CA VAL A 210 4.11 19.77 -9.78
C VAL A 210 5.48 20.05 -10.41
N VAL A 211 6.56 19.54 -9.81
CA VAL A 211 7.93 19.69 -10.39
C VAL A 211 7.98 19.11 -11.82
N THR A 212 7.48 17.87 -12.02
CA THR A 212 7.49 17.24 -13.34
C THR A 212 6.55 17.95 -14.32
N GLY A 213 5.43 18.52 -13.87
CA GLY A 213 4.49 19.28 -14.69
C GLY A 213 4.96 20.68 -15.06
N THR A 214 5.94 21.23 -14.32
CA THR A 214 6.61 22.51 -14.59
C THR A 214 7.85 22.32 -15.47
N GLY A 215 8.57 21.21 -15.30
CA GLY A 215 9.88 20.93 -15.84
C GLY A 215 9.92 20.64 -17.36
N PRO A 216 11.13 20.49 -17.93
CA PRO A 216 11.32 20.27 -19.36
C PRO A 216 10.80 18.90 -19.83
N LEU A 217 10.69 17.92 -18.93
CA LEU A 217 10.25 16.55 -19.21
C LEU A 217 8.75 16.36 -19.07
N ALA A 218 7.95 17.42 -19.21
CA ALA A 218 6.48 17.32 -19.21
C ALA A 218 5.93 16.57 -20.44
N GLY A 219 6.71 16.48 -21.52
CA GLY A 219 6.38 15.84 -22.79
C GLY A 219 6.44 16.82 -23.95
N THR A 220 6.21 16.32 -25.16
CA THR A 220 6.10 17.10 -26.40
C THR A 220 4.85 16.69 -27.17
N THR A 221 4.33 17.58 -27.98
CA THR A 221 3.23 17.34 -28.93
C THR A 221 3.68 17.74 -30.34
N ILE A 222 2.86 17.44 -31.34
CA ILE A 222 3.05 17.86 -32.72
C ILE A 222 1.99 18.91 -33.02
N ASP A 223 2.38 20.04 -33.57
CA ASP A 223 1.47 21.11 -34.03
C ASP A 223 0.83 20.79 -35.39
N SER A 224 -0.08 21.66 -35.84
CA SER A 224 -0.76 21.51 -37.13
C SER A 224 0.18 21.57 -38.36
N HIS A 225 1.42 22.07 -38.18
CA HIS A 225 2.45 22.13 -39.21
C HIS A 225 3.46 20.98 -39.15
N GLY A 226 3.26 20.01 -38.25
CA GLY A 226 4.16 18.88 -38.10
C GLY A 226 5.40 19.15 -37.23
N HIS A 227 5.51 20.29 -36.57
CA HIS A 227 6.63 20.62 -35.70
C HIS A 227 6.38 20.12 -34.28
N ARG A 228 7.47 19.69 -33.64
CA ARG A 228 7.44 19.31 -32.20
C ARG A 228 7.33 20.57 -31.36
N THR A 229 6.27 20.66 -30.57
CA THR A 229 6.02 21.72 -29.59
C THR A 229 5.92 21.16 -28.18
N THR A 230 6.09 22.02 -27.19
CA THR A 230 5.94 21.62 -25.79
C THR A 230 4.46 21.46 -25.44
N VAL A 231 4.15 20.45 -24.61
CA VAL A 231 2.81 20.33 -24.02
C VAL A 231 2.56 21.43 -22.98
N PRO A 232 1.29 21.69 -22.59
CA PRO A 232 0.97 22.61 -21.50
C PRO A 232 1.77 22.29 -20.23
N ARG A 233 2.21 23.32 -19.53
CA ARG A 233 2.98 23.21 -18.27
C ARG A 233 2.33 24.07 -17.18
N PHE A 234 2.65 23.78 -15.92
CA PHE A 234 2.31 24.71 -14.85
C PHE A 234 3.12 26.01 -14.99
N HIS A 235 2.50 27.13 -14.66
CA HIS A 235 3.12 28.47 -14.74
C HIS A 235 3.93 28.83 -13.47
N PHE A 236 4.70 27.88 -12.94
CA PHE A 236 5.60 28.10 -11.82
C PHE A 236 7.05 28.20 -12.32
N THR A 237 7.91 28.86 -11.55
CA THR A 237 9.35 28.76 -11.80
C THR A 237 9.85 27.39 -11.35
N LEU A 238 10.59 26.70 -12.21
CA LEU A 238 11.12 25.38 -11.90
C LEU A 238 11.96 25.38 -10.61
N GLN A 239 12.76 26.44 -10.42
CA GLN A 239 13.58 26.59 -9.22
C GLN A 239 12.72 26.61 -7.94
N ALA A 240 11.64 27.40 -7.88
CA ALA A 240 10.81 27.51 -6.69
C ALA A 240 10.12 26.20 -6.34
N VAL A 241 9.54 25.50 -7.34
CA VAL A 241 8.86 24.21 -7.07
C VAL A 241 9.84 23.11 -6.72
N THR A 242 11.04 23.13 -7.28
CA THR A 242 12.11 22.15 -6.93
C THR A 242 12.64 22.42 -5.53
N GLN A 243 12.84 23.70 -5.15
CA GLN A 243 13.24 24.06 -3.80
C GLN A 243 12.20 23.59 -2.78
N LEU A 244 10.93 23.91 -2.98
CA LEU A 244 9.85 23.45 -2.09
C LEU A 244 9.82 21.92 -1.98
N HIS A 245 10.01 21.22 -3.10
CA HIS A 245 10.07 19.76 -3.11
C HIS A 245 11.25 19.24 -2.28
N ALA A 246 12.43 19.85 -2.40
CA ALA A 246 13.61 19.50 -1.61
C ALA A 246 13.41 19.78 -0.12
N ASP A 247 12.79 20.91 0.24
CA ASP A 247 12.53 21.31 1.63
C ASP A 247 11.57 20.31 2.32
N ILE A 248 10.50 19.88 1.61
CA ILE A 248 9.64 18.79 2.08
C ILE A 248 10.46 17.50 2.25
N GLY A 249 11.40 17.22 1.35
CA GLY A 249 12.30 16.06 1.43
C GLY A 249 13.16 16.06 2.70
N TRP A 250 13.75 17.20 3.09
CA TRP A 250 14.49 17.35 4.33
C TRP A 250 13.61 17.14 5.56
N PHE A 251 12.39 17.68 5.54
CA PHE A 251 11.43 17.47 6.63
C PHE A 251 11.05 16.00 6.80
N ILE A 252 10.78 15.30 5.70
CA ILE A 252 10.50 13.83 5.71
C ILE A 252 11.73 13.07 6.23
N GLY A 253 12.93 13.46 5.82
CA GLY A 253 14.18 12.87 6.32
C GLY A 253 14.30 12.97 7.83
N ALA A 254 14.03 14.16 8.41
CA ALA A 254 14.02 14.36 9.85
C ALA A 254 12.95 13.49 10.56
N LEU A 255 11.74 13.40 10.01
CA LEU A 255 10.69 12.52 10.53
C LEU A 255 11.11 11.05 10.49
N ALA A 256 11.78 10.60 9.41
CA ALA A 256 12.25 9.22 9.28
C ALA A 256 13.34 8.90 10.30
N VAL A 257 14.28 9.82 10.56
CA VAL A 257 15.29 9.69 11.62
C VAL A 257 14.61 9.57 12.98
N ALA A 258 13.66 10.46 13.30
CA ALA A 258 12.90 10.42 14.54
C ALA A 258 12.13 9.08 14.68
N ALA A 259 11.52 8.59 13.60
CA ALA A 259 10.81 7.31 13.59
C ALA A 259 11.76 6.14 13.86
N VAL A 260 12.94 6.09 13.23
CA VAL A 260 13.92 5.01 13.45
C VAL A 260 14.43 5.02 14.89
N ILE A 261 14.79 6.21 15.41
CA ILE A 261 15.23 6.37 16.81
C ILE A 261 14.11 5.91 17.76
N GLY A 262 12.90 6.44 17.60
CA GLY A 262 11.76 6.06 18.44
C GLY A 262 11.47 4.55 18.40
N LEU A 263 11.43 3.94 17.22
CA LEU A 263 11.20 2.50 17.05
C LEU A 263 12.32 1.65 17.68
N ARG A 264 13.58 2.12 17.59
CA ARG A 264 14.73 1.40 18.13
C ARG A 264 14.76 1.37 19.64
N TYR A 265 14.43 2.50 20.29
CA TYR A 265 14.56 2.67 21.74
C TYR A 265 13.23 2.49 22.50
N ALA A 266 12.08 2.68 21.87
CA ALA A 266 10.77 2.53 22.53
C ALA A 266 10.10 1.16 22.27
N GLY A 267 10.84 0.15 21.80
CA GLY A 267 10.37 -1.24 21.72
C GLY A 267 9.59 -1.58 20.47
N GLY A 268 9.94 -1.02 19.32
CA GLY A 268 9.41 -1.44 18.02
C GLY A 268 9.77 -2.90 17.71
N SER A 269 8.85 -3.62 17.02
CA SER A 269 9.15 -5.00 16.58
C SER A 269 10.37 -5.02 15.64
N PRO A 270 11.15 -6.12 15.58
CA PRO A 270 12.32 -6.21 14.70
C PRO A 270 11.99 -5.93 13.23
N ARG A 271 10.78 -6.31 12.79
CA ARG A 271 10.28 -6.02 11.45
C ARG A 271 10.05 -4.51 11.26
N THR A 272 9.38 -3.86 12.21
CA THR A 272 9.05 -2.43 12.13
C THR A 272 10.34 -1.59 12.13
N VAL A 273 11.30 -1.94 12.99
CA VAL A 273 12.63 -1.29 13.03
C VAL A 273 13.37 -1.46 11.68
N ARG A 274 13.36 -2.67 11.10
CA ARG A 274 13.96 -2.91 9.78
C ARG A 274 13.30 -2.07 8.68
N LEU A 275 11.97 -1.98 8.69
CA LEU A 275 11.23 -1.13 7.74
C LEU A 275 11.60 0.35 7.92
N GLY A 276 11.77 0.82 9.16
CA GLY A 276 12.25 2.16 9.44
C GLY A 276 13.61 2.46 8.78
N TRP A 277 14.57 1.55 8.90
CA TRP A 277 15.89 1.69 8.25
C TRP A 277 15.80 1.65 6.73
N ILE A 278 14.92 0.79 6.16
CA ILE A 278 14.70 0.73 4.70
C ILE A 278 14.12 2.06 4.21
N VAL A 279 13.15 2.62 4.91
CA VAL A 279 12.56 3.92 4.56
C VAL A 279 13.59 5.04 4.66
N LEU A 280 14.36 5.11 5.73
CA LEU A 280 15.41 6.12 5.90
C LEU A 280 16.48 6.01 4.80
N GLY A 281 16.99 4.80 4.53
CA GLY A 281 17.96 4.57 3.44
C GLY A 281 17.39 4.89 2.06
N GLY A 282 16.12 4.54 1.84
CA GLY A 282 15.40 4.89 0.60
C GLY A 282 15.23 6.39 0.41
N LEU A 283 14.91 7.14 1.47
CA LEU A 283 14.83 8.61 1.44
C LEU A 283 16.19 9.24 1.17
N ALA A 284 17.25 8.76 1.81
CA ALA A 284 18.60 9.22 1.54
C ALA A 284 19.01 9.00 0.08
N LEU A 285 18.72 7.81 -0.47
CA LEU A 285 18.96 7.49 -1.88
C LEU A 285 18.15 8.40 -2.81
N GLN A 286 16.87 8.66 -2.50
CA GLN A 286 16.02 9.59 -3.25
C GLN A 286 16.60 11.01 -3.25
N GLY A 287 17.10 11.48 -2.11
CA GLY A 287 17.80 12.77 -2.01
C GLY A 287 19.02 12.83 -2.92
N VAL A 288 19.90 11.81 -2.85
CA VAL A 288 21.08 11.74 -3.71
C VAL A 288 20.71 11.76 -5.19
N ILE A 289 19.76 10.90 -5.62
CA ILE A 289 19.30 10.85 -7.02
C ILE A 289 18.69 12.22 -7.41
N GLY A 290 17.89 12.83 -6.53
CA GLY A 290 17.26 14.13 -6.76
C GLY A 290 18.26 15.25 -6.99
N TYR A 291 19.28 15.36 -6.16
CA TYR A 291 20.35 16.33 -6.34
C TYR A 291 21.21 16.04 -7.58
N VAL A 292 21.60 14.80 -7.80
CA VAL A 292 22.39 14.41 -8.98
C VAL A 292 21.64 14.75 -10.27
N GLN A 293 20.34 14.41 -10.38
CA GLN A 293 19.56 14.74 -11.59
C GLN A 293 19.38 16.27 -11.78
N TYR A 294 19.22 17.03 -10.70
CA TYR A 294 19.06 18.48 -10.78
C TYR A 294 20.31 19.15 -11.31
N PHE A 295 21.50 18.84 -10.76
CA PHE A 295 22.76 19.42 -11.18
C PHE A 295 23.23 18.93 -12.57
N ASN A 296 22.71 17.79 -13.05
CA ASN A 296 23.00 17.28 -14.40
C ASN A 296 21.90 17.64 -15.42
N HIS A 297 21.15 18.72 -15.21
CA HIS A 297 20.15 19.21 -16.14
C HIS A 297 19.01 18.23 -16.44
N LEU A 298 18.61 17.43 -15.45
CA LEU A 298 17.47 16.51 -15.48
C LEU A 298 17.53 15.42 -16.57
N PRO A 299 18.57 14.56 -16.63
CA PRO A 299 18.61 13.48 -17.61
C PRO A 299 17.38 12.55 -17.43
N ALA A 300 16.67 12.30 -18.54
CA ALA A 300 15.40 11.54 -18.50
C ALA A 300 15.51 10.18 -17.79
N GLY A 301 16.65 9.48 -17.97
CA GLY A 301 16.91 8.19 -17.29
C GLY A 301 17.00 8.31 -15.77
N LEU A 302 17.68 9.34 -15.24
CA LEU A 302 17.76 9.57 -13.80
C LEU A 302 16.40 10.01 -13.23
N VAL A 303 15.66 10.83 -13.96
CA VAL A 303 14.30 11.22 -13.54
C VAL A 303 13.39 9.99 -13.53
N TRP A 304 13.49 9.08 -14.49
CA TRP A 304 12.76 7.82 -14.48
C TRP A 304 13.11 6.95 -13.27
N VAL A 305 14.40 6.81 -12.94
CA VAL A 305 14.84 6.07 -11.74
C VAL A 305 14.28 6.72 -10.47
N HIS A 306 14.33 8.07 -10.37
CA HIS A 306 13.78 8.81 -9.22
C HIS A 306 12.28 8.57 -9.04
N VAL A 307 11.49 8.69 -10.11
CA VAL A 307 10.04 8.46 -10.08
C VAL A 307 9.72 6.99 -9.77
N SER A 308 10.40 6.03 -10.40
CA SER A 308 10.16 4.61 -10.17
C SER A 308 10.52 4.17 -8.75
N SER A 309 11.66 4.63 -8.24
CA SER A 309 12.07 4.34 -6.86
C SER A 309 11.22 5.06 -5.81
N SER A 310 10.61 6.21 -6.13
CA SER A 310 9.63 6.87 -5.24
C SER A 310 8.37 6.02 -5.03
N VAL A 311 7.91 5.30 -6.08
CA VAL A 311 6.80 4.35 -5.98
C VAL A 311 7.15 3.18 -5.05
N VAL A 312 8.36 2.65 -5.16
CA VAL A 312 8.86 1.59 -4.26
C VAL A 312 8.98 2.10 -2.83
N LEU A 313 9.52 3.31 -2.64
CA LEU A 313 9.62 3.94 -1.33
C LEU A 313 8.24 4.15 -0.70
N TRP A 314 7.23 4.58 -1.47
CA TRP A 314 5.85 4.70 -1.01
C TRP A 314 5.30 3.39 -0.45
N ILE A 315 5.57 2.26 -1.12
CA ILE A 315 5.20 0.92 -0.64
C ILE A 315 5.82 0.65 0.74
N PHE A 316 7.11 0.97 0.94
CA PHE A 316 7.79 0.75 2.22
C PHE A 316 7.30 1.70 3.32
N VAL A 317 7.00 2.95 3.01
CA VAL A 317 6.41 3.91 3.97
C VAL A 317 5.04 3.41 4.45
N LEU A 318 4.19 2.94 3.53
CA LEU A 318 2.90 2.32 3.89
C LEU A 318 3.10 1.04 4.73
N GLN A 319 4.05 0.18 4.37
CA GLN A 319 4.37 -1.03 5.13
C GLN A 319 4.88 -0.69 6.54
N LEU A 320 5.69 0.35 6.69
CA LEU A 320 6.14 0.85 7.98
C LEU A 320 4.95 1.28 8.84
N PHE A 321 4.09 2.15 8.32
CA PHE A 321 2.88 2.59 9.04
C PHE A 321 1.98 1.42 9.44
N LEU A 322 1.70 0.49 8.50
CA LEU A 322 0.84 -0.67 8.76
C LEU A 322 1.46 -1.64 9.79
N SER A 323 2.79 -1.70 9.87
CA SER A 323 3.50 -2.54 10.84
C SER A 323 3.45 -1.99 12.28
N THR A 324 3.13 -0.70 12.46
CA THR A 324 2.93 -0.10 13.80
C THR A 324 1.52 -0.34 14.36
N GLY A 325 0.58 -0.81 13.53
CA GLY A 325 -0.80 -1.02 13.93
C GLY A 325 -1.02 -2.28 14.77
N THR A 326 -2.18 -2.37 15.38
CA THR A 326 -2.64 -3.60 16.04
C THR A 326 -2.79 -4.70 14.99
N GLY A 327 -2.33 -5.90 15.31
CA GLY A 327 -2.74 -7.10 14.57
C GLY A 327 -4.26 -7.16 14.45
N VAL A 328 -4.77 -7.89 13.47
CA VAL A 328 -6.22 -8.14 13.34
C VAL A 328 -6.75 -8.58 14.69
N PRO A 329 -7.84 -7.98 15.21
CA PRO A 329 -8.49 -8.50 16.41
C PRO A 329 -8.71 -9.99 16.22
N ARG A 330 -8.30 -10.83 17.18
CA ARG A 330 -8.69 -12.22 17.17
C ARG A 330 -10.21 -12.22 17.07
N SER A 331 -10.79 -12.73 15.99
CA SER A 331 -12.16 -13.19 16.03
C SER A 331 -12.16 -14.20 17.17
N ALA A 332 -12.97 -13.97 18.20
CA ALA A 332 -13.19 -14.95 19.23
C ALA A 332 -13.51 -16.26 18.49
N GLY A 333 -12.59 -17.24 18.55
CA GLY A 333 -12.88 -18.58 18.08
C GLY A 333 -14.16 -19.02 18.78
N PRO A 334 -14.98 -19.89 18.18
CA PRO A 334 -16.13 -20.41 18.86
C PRO A 334 -15.67 -20.88 20.25
N ALA A 335 -16.32 -20.37 21.31
CA ALA A 335 -16.03 -20.79 22.66
C ALA A 335 -16.06 -22.31 22.65
N VAL A 336 -14.91 -22.93 22.88
CA VAL A 336 -14.83 -24.35 23.16
C VAL A 336 -15.69 -24.52 24.40
N GLY A 337 -16.85 -25.10 24.20
CA GLY A 337 -17.82 -25.31 25.26
C GLY A 337 -17.12 -25.93 26.44
N GLY A 338 -17.11 -25.21 27.56
CA GLY A 338 -16.68 -25.76 28.83
C GLY A 338 -17.50 -27.02 29.09
N GLY A 339 -16.79 -28.13 29.16
CA GLY A 339 -17.40 -29.40 29.57
C GLY A 339 -18.14 -29.16 30.86
N GLN A 340 -19.43 -29.43 30.83
CA GLN A 340 -20.20 -29.68 32.04
C GLN A 340 -19.50 -30.85 32.77
N GLU A 341 -18.79 -30.56 33.86
CA GLU A 341 -18.53 -31.54 34.86
C GLU A 341 -19.90 -31.97 35.42
N THR A 342 -20.37 -33.12 34.98
CA THR A 342 -21.43 -33.84 35.61
C THR A 342 -20.93 -34.27 36.99
N SER A 343 -21.43 -33.55 38.04
CA SER A 343 -21.32 -34.03 39.42
C SER A 343 -22.11 -35.32 39.52
N GLU A 344 -21.40 -36.42 39.60
CA GLU A 344 -21.90 -37.73 40.00
C GLU A 344 -22.28 -37.65 41.47
N GLN A 345 -23.59 -37.66 41.69
CA GLN A 345 -24.25 -37.72 42.98
C GLN A 345 -24.04 -39.13 43.53
N ASN A 346 -23.22 -39.27 44.55
CA ASN A 346 -23.11 -40.55 45.29
C ASN A 346 -23.90 -40.42 46.58
N ASP A 347 -25.06 -41.05 46.55
CA ASP A 347 -25.93 -41.29 47.73
C ASP A 347 -25.28 -42.30 48.68
N GLY A 348 -25.46 -42.00 49.95
CA GLY A 348 -25.53 -43.06 50.96
C GLY A 348 -24.54 -43.03 52.12
N VAL A 349 -25.01 -42.72 53.23
CA VAL A 349 -25.00 -43.41 54.51
C VAL A 349 -24.89 -42.48 55.72
N GLU A 350 -25.98 -42.44 56.40
CA GLU A 350 -26.33 -41.95 57.73
C GLU A 350 -25.42 -42.48 58.85
N THR A 351 -24.92 -41.58 59.74
CA THR A 351 -24.90 -41.83 61.19
C THR A 351 -24.65 -40.55 62.00
N ARG A 352 -25.59 -40.23 62.90
CA ARG A 352 -25.55 -39.29 64.03
C ARG A 352 -25.08 -40.07 65.32
N PRO A 353 -24.93 -39.39 66.50
CA PRO A 353 -24.49 -38.06 66.94
C PRO A 353 -23.56 -38.10 68.18
N ALA A 354 -23.03 -37.02 68.68
CA ALA A 354 -22.83 -36.63 70.10
C ALA A 354 -22.04 -35.34 70.21
N GLU A 355 -22.65 -34.24 70.63
CA GLU A 355 -22.68 -33.61 71.97
C GLU A 355 -21.31 -33.16 72.55
N ARG A 356 -21.08 -31.87 72.65
CA ARG A 356 -21.06 -30.97 73.83
C ARG A 356 -20.22 -29.73 73.66
N THR A 357 -20.87 -28.62 73.99
CA THR A 357 -20.39 -27.32 74.38
C THR A 357 -19.54 -27.27 75.64
N PRO A 358 -19.07 -26.08 76.20
CA PRO A 358 -18.68 -24.79 75.75
C PRO A 358 -17.46 -24.17 76.46
N GLY A 359 -17.08 -22.92 76.22
CA GLY A 359 -16.26 -22.03 77.08
C GLY A 359 -15.02 -21.54 76.33
N ASP A 360 -14.51 -20.34 76.41
CA ASP A 360 -14.80 -19.17 77.17
C ASP A 360 -14.02 -17.98 76.53
N SER A 361 -14.62 -16.88 76.54
CA SER A 361 -14.18 -15.51 76.66
C SER A 361 -12.69 -15.10 76.56
N ARG A 362 -12.45 -14.01 75.88
CA ARG A 362 -11.95 -12.70 76.32
C ARG A 362 -11.16 -11.94 75.25
N THR A 363 -11.74 -10.84 74.84
CA THR A 363 -11.25 -9.44 74.98
C THR A 363 -9.79 -9.16 74.51
N ALA A 364 -9.49 -8.19 73.72
CA ALA A 364 -9.75 -6.79 73.69
C ALA A 364 -9.08 -6.12 72.48
N GLN A 365 -9.76 -5.24 71.82
CA GLN A 365 -9.53 -3.88 71.30
C GLN A 365 -8.13 -3.30 70.98
N PRO A 366 -8.17 -2.37 70.04
CA PRO A 366 -7.00 -1.66 69.39
C PRO A 366 -6.67 -0.38 70.15
N PRO A 367 -6.03 0.66 69.68
CA PRO A 367 -5.51 1.12 68.39
C PRO A 367 -4.10 1.76 68.46
N VAL A 368 -3.58 2.40 67.44
CA VAL A 368 -3.17 3.85 67.46
C VAL A 368 -2.65 4.28 66.05
N LYS A 369 -3.20 5.37 65.50
CA LYS A 369 -2.65 6.23 64.45
C LYS A 369 -1.41 6.95 65.00
N THR A 370 -0.44 7.24 64.11
CA THR A 370 0.28 8.49 64.18
C THR A 370 0.77 8.91 62.80
N THR A 371 0.44 10.15 62.45
CA THR A 371 0.77 10.96 61.30
C THR A 371 2.12 11.66 61.56
N ILE A 372 2.64 12.37 60.51
CA ILE A 372 3.70 13.42 60.49
C ILE A 372 5.08 12.84 60.10
N SER A 373 5.71 13.28 58.99
CA SER A 373 5.80 14.58 58.29
C SER A 373 6.06 14.35 56.79
#